data_18292ea334aa9ce05905de43d120c7e9
#
_entry.id   18292ea334aa9ce05905de43d120c7e9
#
_cell.length_a   1.000
_cell.length_b   1.000
_cell.length_c   1.000
_cell.angle_alpha   90.00
_cell.angle_beta   90.00
_cell.angle_gamma   90.00
#
_symmetry.space_group_name_H-M   'P 1'
#
loop_
_entity.id
_entity.type
_entity.pdbx_description
1 polymer ?
#
loop_
_entity_poly.entity_id
_entity_poly.type
_entity_poly.pdbx_seq_one_letter_code
_entity_poly.pdbx_strand_id
1 'polypeptide(L)'
;MRRILAPLTVSLLALTACGGGSDDAVDTTPATEAPADTEAPVQTEPPADTTAPVETEPAAATTVAPPDAPDGAVSVGLVEWAIETDLEVAAGTVTFDVSNEGNFPHHFAIARGNSYEELPQIGGGAIDEDALGDDFIGRTENLQSGETEIIEFDLDPGNYVFFCNIAAAVSHAAQGQVLTVTVG
;
A
#
# COMPACT_ATOMS: atom_id res chain seq x y z
N MET A 1 32.03 -18.15 37.62
CA MET A 1 31.20 -19.33 37.91
C MET A 1 30.09 -18.94 38.91
N ARG A 2 28.91 -18.80 38.47
CA ARG A 2 27.66 -18.90 39.28
C ARG A 2 26.49 -18.96 38.31
N ARG A 3 25.97 -20.17 38.15
CA ARG A 3 24.74 -20.45 37.39
C ARG A 3 23.56 -20.19 38.34
N ILE A 4 22.64 -19.34 37.92
CA ILE A 4 21.35 -19.18 38.62
C ILE A 4 20.29 -19.80 37.71
N LEU A 5 19.77 -20.95 38.13
CA LEU A 5 18.55 -21.54 37.60
C LEU A 5 17.33 -20.82 38.21
N ALA A 6 16.40 -20.38 37.40
CA ALA A 6 15.09 -19.96 37.82
C ALA A 6 14.02 -20.94 37.29
N PRO A 7 12.99 -21.25 38.09
CA PRO A 7 12.07 -22.35 37.83
C PRO A 7 10.92 -21.97 36.88
N LEU A 8 10.56 -22.95 36.07
CA LEU A 8 9.40 -22.99 35.19
C LEU A 8 8.12 -23.09 36.04
N THR A 9 7.23 -22.13 35.96
CA THR A 9 5.86 -22.26 36.48
C THR A 9 4.91 -22.54 35.31
N VAL A 10 4.39 -23.76 35.28
CA VAL A 10 3.30 -24.19 34.39
C VAL A 10 1.99 -23.79 35.06
N SER A 11 1.22 -22.91 34.45
CA SER A 11 -0.17 -22.64 34.86
C SER A 11 -1.13 -23.36 33.91
N LEU A 12 -1.79 -24.36 34.52
CA LEU A 12 -2.87 -25.14 33.93
C LEU A 12 -4.19 -24.37 34.18
N LEU A 13 -4.90 -23.92 33.16
CA LEU A 13 -6.27 -23.39 33.31
C LEU A 13 -7.24 -24.37 32.68
N ALA A 14 -8.18 -24.78 33.54
CA ALA A 14 -9.21 -25.77 33.30
C ALA A 14 -10.36 -25.20 32.45
N LEU A 15 -10.87 -26.07 31.53
CA LEU A 15 -12.16 -25.88 30.84
C LEU A 15 -13.30 -26.07 31.83
N THR A 16 -14.28 -25.17 31.79
CA THR A 16 -15.64 -25.44 32.30
C THR A 16 -16.63 -25.34 31.16
N ALA A 17 -17.24 -26.48 30.84
CA ALA A 17 -18.41 -26.61 29.96
C ALA A 17 -19.67 -26.60 30.83
N CYS A 18 -20.70 -25.89 30.41
CA CYS A 18 -22.12 -26.08 30.73
C CYS A 18 -22.89 -25.37 29.62
N GLY A 19 -23.82 -25.93 28.84
CA GLY A 19 -24.76 -27.00 29.15
C GLY A 19 -26.18 -26.44 29.12
N GLY A 20 -27.03 -26.90 28.17
CA GLY A 20 -28.48 -26.85 28.21
C GLY A 20 -29.12 -25.61 27.56
N GLY A 21 -30.11 -25.64 26.70
CA GLY A 21 -31.11 -26.62 26.40
C GLY A 21 -32.38 -25.93 25.91
N SER A 22 -33.08 -26.61 25.06
CA SER A 22 -34.55 -26.66 24.85
C SER A 22 -35.17 -25.65 23.86
N ASP A 23 -35.54 -26.21 22.74
CA ASP A 23 -36.87 -26.32 22.10
C ASP A 23 -37.88 -25.19 22.37
N ASP A 24 -38.32 -24.55 21.27
CA ASP A 24 -39.76 -24.45 20.98
C ASP A 24 -39.93 -24.10 19.47
N ALA A 25 -40.49 -25.06 18.75
CA ALA A 25 -41.02 -24.92 17.42
C ALA A 25 -42.37 -24.18 17.49
N VAL A 26 -42.49 -23.07 16.81
CA VAL A 26 -43.82 -22.55 16.42
C VAL A 26 -43.84 -22.40 14.92
N ASP A 27 -44.44 -23.38 14.29
CA ASP A 27 -44.98 -23.35 12.94
C ASP A 27 -46.08 -22.29 12.85
N THR A 28 -45.88 -21.29 12.02
CA THR A 28 -46.94 -20.39 11.55
C THR A 28 -46.65 -20.01 10.12
N THR A 29 -47.21 -20.77 9.21
CA THR A 29 -47.37 -20.42 7.79
C THR A 29 -48.48 -19.37 7.66
N PRO A 30 -48.21 -18.20 7.12
CA PRO A 30 -49.25 -17.38 6.52
C PRO A 30 -49.26 -17.52 5.00
N ALA A 31 -50.47 -17.66 4.51
CA ALA A 31 -50.85 -17.82 3.11
C ALA A 31 -50.27 -16.74 2.19
N THR A 32 -49.79 -17.21 1.06
CA THR A 32 -49.43 -16.40 -0.11
C THR A 32 -50.68 -15.78 -0.72
N GLU A 33 -50.88 -14.49 -0.61
CA GLU A 33 -51.70 -13.73 -1.54
C GLU A 33 -50.87 -13.31 -2.76
N ALA A 34 -51.35 -13.66 -3.93
CA ALA A 34 -50.79 -13.25 -5.20
C ALA A 34 -51.01 -11.75 -5.40
N PRO A 35 -49.97 -11.01 -5.78
CA PRO A 35 -50.17 -9.63 -6.21
C PRO A 35 -50.78 -9.58 -7.62
N ALA A 36 -51.76 -8.68 -7.74
CA ALA A 36 -52.46 -8.34 -8.94
C ALA A 36 -51.58 -7.81 -10.07
N ASP A 37 -52.06 -8.05 -11.30
CA ASP A 37 -51.56 -7.51 -12.56
C ASP A 37 -51.04 -6.07 -12.43
N THR A 38 -49.75 -5.91 -12.71
CA THR A 38 -49.16 -4.59 -12.94
C THR A 38 -49.13 -4.37 -14.45
N GLU A 39 -49.87 -3.33 -14.84
CA GLU A 39 -49.94 -2.82 -16.23
C GLU A 39 -48.51 -2.63 -16.80
N ALA A 40 -48.38 -2.96 -18.10
CA ALA A 40 -47.17 -2.80 -18.87
C ALA A 40 -46.73 -1.33 -18.92
N PRO A 41 -45.44 -1.04 -18.80
CA PRO A 41 -44.97 0.34 -18.93
C PRO A 41 -45.16 0.86 -20.36
N VAL A 42 -45.77 2.02 -20.44
CA VAL A 42 -45.89 2.81 -21.66
C VAL A 42 -44.49 3.09 -22.20
N GLN A 43 -44.26 2.69 -23.46
CA GLN A 43 -43.04 3.05 -24.21
C GLN A 43 -43.06 4.58 -24.40
N THR A 44 -42.17 5.25 -23.72
CA THR A 44 -41.85 6.65 -24.01
C THR A 44 -40.90 6.67 -25.21
N GLU A 45 -41.30 7.35 -26.28
CA GLU A 45 -40.47 7.62 -27.46
C GLU A 45 -39.14 8.27 -27.02
N PRO A 46 -38.01 7.90 -27.60
CA PRO A 46 -36.74 8.55 -27.33
C PRO A 46 -36.77 10.00 -27.86
N PRO A 47 -36.29 10.96 -27.09
CA PRO A 47 -36.15 12.33 -27.60
C PRO A 47 -35.12 12.32 -28.73
N ALA A 48 -35.52 12.93 -29.86
CA ALA A 48 -34.66 13.18 -30.99
C ALA A 48 -33.61 14.23 -30.65
N ASP A 49 -32.41 13.97 -31.18
CA ASP A 49 -31.36 14.93 -31.45
C ASP A 49 -30.75 15.66 -30.24
N THR A 50 -29.87 14.96 -29.53
CA THR A 50 -28.84 15.64 -28.76
C THR A 50 -27.59 15.74 -29.62
N THR A 51 -27.29 16.96 -30.07
CA THR A 51 -26.03 17.36 -30.67
C THR A 51 -24.85 16.66 -29.95
N ALA A 52 -24.03 15.99 -30.72
CA ALA A 52 -22.82 15.32 -30.24
C ALA A 52 -22.01 16.26 -29.32
N PRO A 53 -21.50 15.79 -28.19
CA PRO A 53 -20.57 16.57 -27.41
C PRO A 53 -19.35 16.88 -28.29
N VAL A 54 -19.04 18.17 -28.38
CA VAL A 54 -17.76 18.64 -28.94
C VAL A 54 -16.69 17.91 -28.17
N GLU A 55 -15.95 17.06 -28.85
CA GLU A 55 -14.76 16.42 -28.39
C GLU A 55 -13.77 17.55 -28.06
N THR A 56 -13.72 17.93 -26.78
CA THR A 56 -12.68 18.81 -26.29
C THR A 56 -11.43 17.94 -26.30
N GLU A 57 -10.59 18.15 -27.30
CA GLU A 57 -9.23 17.60 -27.33
C GLU A 57 -8.61 17.85 -25.94
N PRO A 58 -8.12 16.82 -25.23
CA PRO A 58 -7.40 17.05 -24.00
C PRO A 58 -6.21 17.93 -24.35
N ALA A 59 -6.14 19.11 -23.71
CA ALA A 59 -4.97 19.97 -23.80
C ALA A 59 -3.75 19.07 -23.57
N ALA A 60 -2.87 19.01 -24.58
CA ALA A 60 -1.63 18.28 -24.48
C ALA A 60 -0.93 18.75 -23.19
N ALA A 61 -0.87 17.86 -22.21
CA ALA A 61 -0.05 18.07 -21.04
C ALA A 61 1.35 18.32 -21.60
N THR A 62 1.88 19.52 -21.38
CA THR A 62 3.25 19.83 -21.68
C THR A 62 4.06 18.97 -20.73
N THR A 63 4.45 17.79 -21.17
CA THR A 63 5.41 16.94 -20.47
C THR A 63 6.70 17.75 -20.47
N VAL A 64 6.95 18.45 -19.37
CA VAL A 64 8.29 18.97 -19.08
C VAL A 64 9.13 17.71 -18.97
N ALA A 65 10.09 17.54 -19.87
CA ALA A 65 11.06 16.45 -19.75
C ALA A 65 11.68 16.54 -18.35
N PRO A 66 11.78 15.42 -17.61
CA PRO A 66 12.44 15.43 -16.32
C PRO A 66 13.85 15.99 -16.48
N PRO A 67 14.36 16.74 -15.48
CA PRO A 67 15.76 17.15 -15.50
C PRO A 67 16.62 15.90 -15.67
N ASP A 68 17.63 15.98 -16.52
CA ASP A 68 18.58 14.87 -16.67
C ASP A 68 19.14 14.53 -15.29
N ALA A 69 19.08 13.26 -14.92
CA ALA A 69 19.62 12.78 -13.64
C ALA A 69 21.10 13.18 -13.52
N PRO A 70 21.58 13.59 -12.34
CA PRO A 70 23.00 13.86 -12.12
C PRO A 70 23.84 12.62 -12.40
N ASP A 71 25.06 12.82 -12.91
CA ASP A 71 26.00 11.71 -13.09
C ASP A 71 26.22 10.98 -11.75
N GLY A 72 25.97 9.68 -11.72
CA GLY A 72 26.12 8.84 -10.53
C GLY A 72 24.89 8.75 -9.64
N ALA A 73 23.76 9.30 -10.02
CA ALA A 73 22.50 9.06 -9.32
C ALA A 73 22.05 7.61 -9.48
N VAL A 74 21.45 7.07 -8.41
CA VAL A 74 20.82 5.76 -8.42
C VAL A 74 19.43 5.90 -9.03
N SER A 75 19.20 5.25 -10.17
CA SER A 75 17.87 5.24 -10.80
C SER A 75 16.91 4.33 -10.05
N VAL A 76 15.70 4.83 -9.77
CA VAL A 76 14.63 4.10 -9.07
C VAL A 76 13.33 4.22 -9.85
N GLY A 77 12.85 3.10 -10.40
CA GLY A 77 11.54 2.98 -11.03
C GLY A 77 10.49 2.47 -10.03
N LEU A 78 9.38 3.19 -9.91
CA LEU A 78 8.23 2.78 -9.10
C LEU A 78 7.14 2.25 -10.04
N VAL A 79 6.88 0.94 -9.97
CA VAL A 79 5.79 0.29 -10.71
C VAL A 79 4.81 -0.34 -9.74
N GLU A 80 3.65 -0.80 -10.23
CA GLU A 80 2.69 -1.47 -9.37
C GLU A 80 3.32 -2.70 -8.71
N TRP A 81 3.40 -2.62 -7.38
CA TRP A 81 3.86 -3.65 -6.46
C TRP A 81 5.34 -4.02 -6.58
N ALA A 82 6.16 -3.16 -7.22
CA ALA A 82 7.61 -3.34 -7.24
C ALA A 82 8.36 -2.00 -7.19
N ILE A 83 9.60 -2.06 -6.71
CA ILE A 83 10.61 -1.00 -6.81
C ILE A 83 11.75 -1.58 -7.65
N GLU A 84 12.03 -0.94 -8.76
CA GLU A 84 13.08 -1.35 -9.68
C GLU A 84 14.28 -0.39 -9.53
N THR A 85 15.49 -0.93 -9.40
CA THR A 85 16.71 -0.12 -9.30
C THR A 85 17.95 -0.93 -9.68
N ASP A 86 18.99 -0.26 -10.16
CA ASP A 86 20.31 -0.84 -10.40
C ASP A 86 21.10 -0.81 -9.09
N LEU A 87 21.19 -1.96 -8.42
CA LEU A 87 21.36 -2.14 -6.98
C LEU A 87 22.79 -2.20 -6.44
N GLU A 88 23.65 -1.24 -6.73
CA GLU A 88 24.81 -1.02 -5.88
C GLU A 88 24.71 0.37 -5.24
N VAL A 89 24.16 0.41 -4.02
CA VAL A 89 24.08 1.64 -3.24
C VAL A 89 25.30 1.74 -2.35
N ALA A 90 26.18 2.69 -2.64
CA ALA A 90 27.33 2.98 -1.82
C ALA A 90 26.93 3.80 -0.58
N ALA A 91 27.68 3.65 0.52
CA ALA A 91 27.48 4.47 1.71
C ALA A 91 27.90 5.93 1.47
N GLY A 92 27.27 6.86 2.18
CA GLY A 92 27.47 8.30 2.09
C GLY A 92 26.24 9.05 1.63
N THR A 93 26.42 10.24 1.08
CA THR A 93 25.33 10.99 0.44
C THR A 93 25.00 10.37 -0.91
N VAL A 94 23.81 9.81 -1.03
CA VAL A 94 23.32 9.12 -2.23
C VAL A 94 22.22 9.96 -2.86
N THR A 95 22.38 10.28 -4.14
CA THR A 95 21.36 10.92 -4.95
C THR A 95 20.52 9.84 -5.64
N PHE A 96 19.21 9.90 -5.48
CA PHE A 96 18.26 9.03 -6.16
C PHE A 96 17.49 9.84 -7.22
N ASP A 97 17.41 9.28 -8.43
CA ASP A 97 16.52 9.73 -9.49
C ASP A 97 15.31 8.78 -9.52
N VAL A 98 14.22 9.25 -8.94
CA VAL A 98 13.02 8.45 -8.71
C VAL A 98 11.98 8.78 -9.76
N SER A 99 11.51 7.78 -10.50
CA SER A 99 10.44 7.90 -11.48
C SER A 99 9.23 7.04 -11.13
N ASN A 100 8.02 7.59 -11.24
CA ASN A 100 6.81 6.79 -11.19
C ASN A 100 6.46 6.29 -12.59
N GLU A 101 6.78 5.04 -12.88
CA GLU A 101 6.52 4.35 -14.14
C GLU A 101 5.19 3.57 -14.13
N GLY A 102 4.50 3.58 -12.99
CA GLY A 102 3.20 2.95 -12.79
C GLY A 102 2.03 3.85 -13.20
N ASN A 103 0.81 3.36 -12.96
CA ASN A 103 -0.43 4.06 -13.28
C ASN A 103 -1.07 4.71 -12.05
N PHE A 104 -0.69 4.28 -10.84
CA PHE A 104 -1.15 4.83 -9.57
C PHE A 104 -0.12 5.78 -8.97
N PRO A 105 -0.53 6.66 -8.05
CA PRO A 105 0.43 7.44 -7.28
C PRO A 105 1.35 6.51 -6.47
N HIS A 106 2.64 6.81 -6.46
CA HIS A 106 3.66 6.13 -5.67
C HIS A 106 4.54 7.14 -4.94
N HIS A 107 5.22 6.71 -3.89
CA HIS A 107 6.36 7.41 -3.33
C HIS A 107 7.49 6.43 -3.00
N PHE A 108 8.68 6.96 -2.95
CA PHE A 108 9.88 6.22 -2.56
C PHE A 108 10.25 6.61 -1.14
N ALA A 109 10.24 5.65 -0.23
CA ALA A 109 10.61 5.82 1.16
C ALA A 109 11.72 4.85 1.56
N ILE A 110 12.58 5.25 2.50
CA ILE A 110 13.71 4.48 3.00
C ILE A 110 13.67 4.39 4.52
N ALA A 111 13.82 3.19 5.05
CA ALA A 111 14.06 2.94 6.48
C ALA A 111 15.22 1.96 6.69
N ARG A 112 15.91 2.07 7.83
CA ARG A 112 16.85 1.03 8.29
C ARG A 112 16.06 -0.21 8.68
N GLY A 113 16.52 -1.38 8.25
CA GLY A 113 15.87 -2.66 8.57
C GLY A 113 16.37 -3.79 7.69
N ASN A 114 16.12 -5.03 8.13
CA ASN A 114 16.53 -6.21 7.37
C ASN A 114 15.43 -6.75 6.46
N SER A 115 14.17 -6.47 6.79
CA SER A 115 13.02 -6.83 5.96
C SER A 115 11.80 -5.97 6.31
N TYR A 116 10.81 -5.93 5.41
CA TYR A 116 9.55 -5.25 5.64
C TYR A 116 8.80 -5.79 6.86
N GLU A 117 8.85 -7.10 7.10
CA GLU A 117 8.14 -7.78 8.20
C GLU A 117 8.68 -7.39 9.58
N GLU A 118 9.94 -6.94 9.66
CA GLU A 118 10.56 -6.50 10.91
C GLU A 118 10.25 -5.04 11.24
N LEU A 119 9.78 -4.26 10.27
CA LEU A 119 9.42 -2.86 10.49
C LEU A 119 8.09 -2.73 11.26
N PRO A 120 7.91 -1.70 12.10
CA PRO A 120 6.65 -1.44 12.76
C PRO A 120 5.55 -1.17 11.73
N GLN A 121 4.39 -1.80 11.91
CA GLN A 121 3.27 -1.72 10.97
C GLN A 121 1.98 -1.30 11.65
N ILE A 122 1.14 -0.58 10.91
CA ILE A 122 -0.23 -0.19 11.28
C ILE A 122 -1.26 -0.90 10.38
N GLY A 123 -2.54 -0.56 10.52
CA GLY A 123 -3.63 -1.18 9.78
C GLY A 123 -3.40 -1.18 8.25
N GLY A 124 -3.72 -2.31 7.62
CA GLY A 124 -3.53 -2.51 6.18
C GLY A 124 -2.07 -2.78 5.77
N GLY A 125 -1.16 -3.03 6.73
CA GLY A 125 0.24 -3.31 6.49
C GLY A 125 1.06 -2.08 6.05
N ALA A 126 0.57 -0.88 6.33
CA ALA A 126 1.39 0.32 6.17
C ALA A 126 2.46 0.37 7.27
N ILE A 127 3.64 0.87 6.92
CA ILE A 127 4.72 1.05 7.88
C ILE A 127 4.39 2.27 8.78
N ASP A 128 4.57 2.11 10.07
CA ASP A 128 4.43 3.19 11.05
C ASP A 128 5.71 4.05 11.04
N GLU A 129 5.74 5.08 10.20
CA GLU A 129 6.89 5.97 10.03
C GLU A 129 7.25 6.69 11.33
N ASP A 130 6.26 7.02 12.17
CA ASP A 130 6.48 7.67 13.46
C ASP A 130 7.16 6.70 14.46
N ALA A 131 6.79 5.43 14.42
CA ALA A 131 7.39 4.41 15.29
C ALA A 131 8.81 4.01 14.87
N LEU A 132 9.20 4.25 13.62
CA LEU A 132 10.58 4.06 13.15
C LEU A 132 11.56 5.04 13.81
N GLY A 133 11.11 6.26 14.14
CA GLY A 133 11.98 7.28 14.72
C GLY A 133 13.22 7.54 13.86
N ASP A 134 14.42 7.38 14.44
CA ASP A 134 15.70 7.61 13.75
C ASP A 134 16.01 6.56 12.64
N ASP A 135 15.29 5.45 12.61
CA ASP A 135 15.44 4.47 11.54
C ASP A 135 14.69 4.88 10.25
N PHE A 136 13.78 5.85 10.32
CA PHE A 136 13.18 6.44 9.12
C PHE A 136 14.13 7.47 8.51
N ILE A 137 14.63 7.21 7.31
CA ILE A 137 15.59 8.09 6.63
C ILE A 137 14.87 9.24 5.93
N GLY A 138 13.76 8.93 5.25
CA GLY A 138 12.96 9.92 4.55
C GLY A 138 12.21 9.33 3.36
N ARG A 139 11.54 10.22 2.61
CA ARG A 139 10.79 9.84 1.40
C ARG A 139 10.61 11.01 0.43
N THR A 140 10.26 10.67 -0.81
CA THR A 140 9.79 11.62 -1.83
C THR A 140 8.37 12.12 -1.51
N GLU A 141 7.92 13.12 -2.24
CA GLU A 141 6.49 13.43 -2.36
C GLU A 141 5.73 12.28 -3.04
N ASN A 142 4.41 12.39 -3.09
CA ASN A 142 3.60 11.42 -3.84
C ASN A 142 3.67 11.76 -5.33
N LEU A 143 4.38 10.96 -6.09
CA LEU A 143 4.55 11.10 -7.53
C LEU A 143 3.33 10.53 -8.27
N GLN A 144 2.74 11.32 -9.16
CA GLN A 144 1.74 10.82 -10.09
C GLN A 144 2.41 10.04 -11.23
N SER A 145 1.62 9.28 -12.02
CA SER A 145 2.14 8.54 -13.17
C SER A 145 2.96 9.43 -14.09
N GLY A 146 4.19 9.04 -14.38
CA GLY A 146 5.16 9.77 -15.21
C GLY A 146 5.87 10.93 -14.52
N GLU A 147 5.60 11.21 -13.24
CA GLU A 147 6.36 12.21 -12.47
C GLU A 147 7.68 11.64 -11.97
N THR A 148 8.65 12.53 -11.81
CA THR A 148 10.00 12.21 -11.30
C THR A 148 10.40 13.18 -10.21
N GLU A 149 11.27 12.71 -9.29
CA GLU A 149 11.87 13.52 -8.24
C GLU A 149 13.33 13.11 -8.04
N ILE A 150 14.22 14.09 -7.92
CA ILE A 150 15.60 13.86 -7.51
C ILE A 150 15.72 14.21 -6.03
N ILE A 151 16.16 13.23 -5.22
CA ILE A 151 16.27 13.38 -3.77
C ILE A 151 17.60 12.81 -3.28
N GLU A 152 18.15 13.41 -2.21
CA GLU A 152 19.39 12.96 -1.60
C GLU A 152 19.15 12.45 -0.17
N PHE A 153 19.81 11.34 0.18
CA PHE A 153 19.83 10.80 1.53
C PHE A 153 21.24 10.44 1.96
N ASP A 154 21.55 10.65 3.23
CA ASP A 154 22.79 10.18 3.83
C ASP A 154 22.59 8.75 4.36
N LEU A 155 23.28 7.79 3.76
CA LEU A 155 23.17 6.37 4.10
C LEU A 155 24.48 5.87 4.71
N ASP A 156 24.45 5.39 5.96
CA ASP A 156 25.56 4.64 6.54
C ASP A 156 25.60 3.22 5.99
N PRO A 157 26.74 2.50 6.10
CA PRO A 157 26.75 1.07 5.79
C PRO A 157 25.73 0.30 6.60
N GLY A 158 24.95 -0.58 5.97
CA GLY A 158 23.92 -1.35 6.65
C GLY A 158 22.81 -1.85 5.74
N ASN A 159 21.76 -2.42 6.34
CA ASN A 159 20.60 -2.91 5.62
C ASN A 159 19.46 -1.89 5.70
N TYR A 160 18.77 -1.72 4.58
CA TYR A 160 17.66 -0.81 4.40
C TYR A 160 16.49 -1.50 3.71
N VAL A 161 15.31 -1.01 3.98
CA VAL A 161 14.08 -1.36 3.26
C VAL A 161 13.62 -0.12 2.51
N PHE A 162 13.53 -0.23 1.19
CA PHE A 162 12.90 0.75 0.31
C PHE A 162 11.43 0.34 0.16
N PHE A 163 10.50 1.28 0.22
CA PHE A 163 9.08 0.95 0.21
C PHE A 163 8.20 2.09 -0.30
N CYS A 164 6.99 1.74 -0.72
CA CYS A 164 5.91 2.70 -0.95
C CYS A 164 4.81 2.49 0.11
N ASN A 165 4.60 3.51 0.94
CA ASN A 165 3.68 3.43 2.09
C ASN A 165 2.26 3.94 1.78
N ILE A 166 1.98 4.33 0.52
CA ILE A 166 0.64 4.75 0.12
C ILE A 166 -0.34 3.62 0.39
N ALA A 167 -1.44 3.95 1.07
CA ALA A 167 -2.45 2.99 1.44
C ALA A 167 -3.86 3.52 1.13
N ALA A 168 -4.72 2.64 0.60
CA ALA A 168 -6.17 2.79 0.62
C ALA A 168 -6.74 1.86 1.72
N ALA A 169 -7.09 0.59 1.37
CA ALA A 169 -7.44 -0.43 2.37
C ALA A 169 -6.21 -1.27 2.77
N VAL A 170 -5.29 -1.45 1.85
CA VAL A 170 -4.01 -2.16 2.02
C VAL A 170 -2.92 -1.25 1.47
N SER A 171 -1.75 -1.20 2.13
CA SER A 171 -0.62 -0.40 1.65
C SER A 171 0.04 -1.04 0.42
N HIS A 172 0.70 -0.21 -0.38
CA HIS A 172 1.49 -0.71 -1.51
C HIS A 172 2.64 -1.59 -1.03
N ALA A 173 3.26 -1.27 0.11
CA ALA A 173 4.28 -2.10 0.75
C ALA A 173 3.75 -3.51 1.05
N ALA A 174 2.55 -3.63 1.63
CA ALA A 174 1.92 -4.92 1.92
C ALA A 174 1.54 -5.71 0.66
N GLN A 175 1.46 -5.04 -0.49
CA GLN A 175 1.20 -5.67 -1.79
C GLN A 175 2.50 -6.10 -2.50
N GLY A 176 3.66 -5.81 -1.92
CA GLY A 176 4.96 -6.22 -2.45
C GLY A 176 5.83 -5.06 -2.94
N GLN A 177 5.37 -3.81 -2.89
CA GLN A 177 6.17 -2.66 -3.30
C GLN A 177 7.21 -2.31 -2.22
N VAL A 178 8.13 -3.24 -2.02
CA VAL A 178 9.24 -3.19 -1.07
C VAL A 178 10.49 -3.80 -1.70
N LEU A 179 11.65 -3.34 -1.26
CA LEU A 179 12.95 -3.87 -1.68
C LEU A 179 13.93 -3.78 -0.52
N THR A 180 14.62 -4.87 -0.20
CA THR A 180 15.70 -4.87 0.80
C THR A 180 17.04 -4.63 0.09
N VAL A 181 17.81 -3.67 0.60
CA VAL A 181 19.07 -3.21 0.03
C VAL A 181 20.16 -3.24 1.08
N THR A 182 21.35 -3.70 0.71
CA THR A 182 22.54 -3.55 1.54
C THR A 182 23.40 -2.43 0.99
N VAL A 183 23.66 -1.44 1.85
CA VAL A 183 24.54 -0.30 1.58
C VAL A 183 25.92 -0.60 2.15
N GLY A 184 26.98 -0.46 1.34
CA GLY A 184 28.34 -0.84 1.76
C GLY A 184 29.47 -0.02 1.16
#